data_0aee13c3b1e78c189b03d13a55235e95
#
_entry.id   0aee13c3b1e78c189b03d13a55235e95
#
_cell.length_a   1.000
_cell.length_b   1.000
_cell.length_c   1.000
_cell.angle_alpha   90.00
_cell.angle_beta   90.00
_cell.angle_gamma   90.00
#
_symmetry.space_group_name_H-M   'P 1'
#
loop_
_entity.id
_entity.type
_entity.pdbx_description
1 polymer ?
#
loop_
_entity_poly.entity_id
_entity_poly.type
_entity_poly.pdbx_seq_one_letter_code
_entity_poly.pdbx_strand_id
1 'polypeptide(L)'
;MSKAYEMVIGLETHVELRTKSKVFCACKNAFGAEPNTHVCPVCMGLPGALPVFNAQVLRYAAMAGMALGCHVHHRSRFDRKNYFYPDLPKAYQISQFYRPLCEGGALSLIHI
;
A
#
# COMPACT_ATOMS: atom_id res chain seq x y z
N MET A 1 -38.99 -4.80 21.54
CA MET A 1 -38.38 -3.77 20.64
C MET A 1 -37.46 -4.51 19.67
N SER A 2 -37.76 -4.52 18.37
CA SER A 2 -36.87 -5.10 17.37
C SER A 2 -35.64 -4.19 17.25
N LYS A 3 -34.42 -4.73 17.38
CA LYS A 3 -33.20 -4.00 17.10
C LYS A 3 -33.16 -3.69 15.59
N ALA A 4 -33.13 -2.41 15.25
CA ALA A 4 -32.85 -2.01 13.87
C ALA A 4 -31.36 -2.31 13.57
N TYR A 5 -31.09 -3.02 12.48
CA TYR A 5 -29.71 -3.27 11.99
C TYR A 5 -29.44 -2.31 10.85
N GLU A 6 -28.25 -1.71 10.87
CA GLU A 6 -27.72 -0.90 9.80
C GLU A 6 -26.65 -1.72 9.03
N MET A 7 -26.74 -1.72 7.70
CA MET A 7 -25.75 -2.38 6.86
C MET A 7 -24.57 -1.44 6.66
N VAL A 8 -23.37 -1.88 7.03
CA VAL A 8 -22.12 -1.15 6.81
C VAL A 8 -21.23 -2.01 5.92
N ILE A 9 -20.79 -1.45 4.78
CA ILE A 9 -19.96 -2.15 3.79
C ILE A 9 -18.67 -1.37 3.63
N GLY A 10 -17.52 -2.05 3.79
CA GLY A 10 -16.20 -1.54 3.45
C GLY A 10 -15.64 -2.26 2.22
N LEU A 11 -14.95 -1.52 1.36
CA LEU A 11 -14.25 -2.06 0.20
C LEU A 11 -12.78 -1.71 0.28
N GLU A 12 -11.91 -2.66 -0.08
CA GLU A 12 -10.47 -2.43 -0.26
C GLU A 12 -10.11 -2.74 -1.71
N THR A 13 -9.38 -1.83 -2.35
CA THR A 13 -8.91 -2.01 -3.72
C THR A 13 -7.40 -2.00 -3.74
N HIS A 14 -6.78 -3.02 -4.33
CA HIS A 14 -5.35 -3.13 -4.49
C HIS A 14 -4.93 -2.77 -5.91
N VAL A 15 -3.88 -1.97 -6.04
CA VAL A 15 -3.32 -1.55 -7.33
C VAL A 15 -1.85 -1.91 -7.38
N GLU A 16 -1.46 -2.69 -8.39
CA GLU A 16 -0.05 -3.01 -8.67
C GLU A 16 0.56 -1.93 -9.57
N LEU A 17 1.50 -1.18 -9.05
CA LEU A 17 2.15 -0.10 -9.78
C LEU A 17 3.30 -0.62 -10.66
N ARG A 18 3.37 -0.17 -11.90
CA ARG A 18 4.44 -0.51 -12.86
C ARG A 18 5.69 0.33 -12.63
N THR A 19 6.36 0.11 -11.51
CA THR A 19 7.64 0.73 -11.18
C THR A 19 8.80 -0.22 -11.46
N LYS A 20 10.01 0.31 -11.67
CA LYS A 20 11.22 -0.52 -11.92
C LYS A 20 11.64 -1.31 -10.69
N SER A 21 11.42 -0.75 -9.50
CA SER A 21 11.74 -1.39 -8.22
C SER A 21 10.52 -1.48 -7.33
N LYS A 22 10.59 -2.33 -6.30
CA LYS A 22 9.54 -2.49 -5.29
C LYS A 22 9.29 -1.19 -4.52
N VAL A 23 8.18 -1.15 -3.76
CA VAL A 23 7.74 0.05 -3.03
C VAL A 23 8.75 0.50 -1.97
N PHE A 24 9.36 -0.43 -1.26
CA PHE A 24 10.17 -0.16 -0.07
C PHE A 24 11.60 -0.66 -0.16
N CYS A 25 12.07 -1.10 -1.32
CA CYS A 25 13.45 -1.51 -1.55
C CYS A 25 13.84 -1.39 -3.02
N ALA A 26 15.13 -1.57 -3.31
CA ALA A 26 15.69 -1.46 -4.67
C ALA A 26 15.52 -2.74 -5.51
N CYS A 27 14.97 -3.81 -4.96
CA CYS A 27 14.75 -5.04 -5.71
C CYS A 27 13.87 -4.80 -6.93
N LYS A 28 14.18 -5.48 -8.02
CA LYS A 28 13.43 -5.41 -9.27
C LYS A 28 11.97 -5.78 -9.05
N ASN A 29 11.07 -4.98 -9.61
CA ASN A 29 9.64 -5.25 -9.67
C ASN A 29 9.33 -5.88 -11.04
N ALA A 30 9.44 -7.20 -11.13
CA ALA A 30 9.15 -7.94 -12.36
C ALA A 30 8.47 -9.26 -12.03
N PHE A 31 7.53 -9.63 -12.88
CA PHE A 31 6.82 -10.90 -12.83
C PHE A 31 7.63 -12.03 -13.51
N GLY A 32 7.43 -13.28 -13.09
CA GLY A 32 7.97 -14.47 -13.73
C GLY A 32 9.44 -14.75 -13.47
N ALA A 33 10.04 -14.15 -12.44
CA ALA A 33 11.37 -14.52 -12.00
C ALA A 33 11.36 -15.82 -11.18
N GLU A 34 12.52 -16.51 -11.11
CA GLU A 34 12.69 -17.66 -10.23
C GLU A 34 12.40 -17.29 -8.77
N PRO A 35 11.83 -18.20 -7.98
CA PRO A 35 11.53 -17.96 -6.57
C PRO A 35 12.74 -17.45 -5.79
N ASN A 36 12.50 -16.46 -4.91
CA ASN A 36 13.51 -15.89 -4.01
C ASN A 36 14.73 -15.22 -4.67
N THR A 37 14.65 -14.85 -5.97
CA THR A 37 15.74 -14.15 -6.66
C THR A 37 15.64 -12.64 -6.54
N HIS A 38 14.43 -12.09 -6.40
CA HIS A 38 14.18 -10.66 -6.21
C HIS A 38 13.97 -10.31 -4.73
N VAL A 39 14.96 -10.65 -3.89
CA VAL A 39 14.92 -10.41 -2.44
C VAL A 39 16.18 -9.69 -1.96
N CYS A 40 16.05 -8.96 -0.86
CA CYS A 40 17.15 -8.29 -0.18
C CYS A 40 16.88 -8.23 1.33
N PRO A 41 17.84 -7.85 2.17
CA PRO A 41 17.65 -7.74 3.61
C PRO A 41 16.42 -6.92 4.01
N VAL A 42 16.09 -5.88 3.25
CA VAL A 42 14.93 -5.02 3.53
C VAL A 42 13.61 -5.77 3.33
N CYS A 43 13.38 -6.38 2.18
CA CYS A 43 12.13 -7.11 1.95
C CYS A 43 12.02 -8.41 2.76
N MET A 44 13.13 -8.98 3.20
CA MET A 44 13.16 -10.10 4.14
C MET A 44 12.96 -9.67 5.59
N GLY A 45 13.07 -8.38 5.89
CA GLY A 45 12.91 -7.86 7.25
C GLY A 45 14.02 -8.26 8.20
N LEU A 46 15.26 -8.36 7.71
CA LEU A 46 16.40 -8.73 8.56
C LEU A 46 16.68 -7.64 9.62
N PRO A 47 17.24 -8.03 10.79
CA PRO A 47 17.56 -7.07 11.85
C PRO A 47 18.43 -5.91 11.34
N GLY A 48 18.05 -4.69 11.69
CA GLY A 48 18.76 -3.46 11.27
C GLY A 48 18.43 -2.95 9.87
N ALA A 49 17.71 -3.71 9.05
CA ALA A 49 17.27 -3.24 7.74
C ALA A 49 16.03 -2.34 7.85
N LEU A 50 16.07 -1.18 7.19
CA LEU A 50 14.97 -0.22 7.14
C LEU A 50 14.44 -0.06 5.72
N PRO A 51 13.11 0.06 5.53
CA PRO A 51 12.53 0.30 4.23
C PRO A 51 12.95 1.68 3.68
N VAL A 52 13.14 1.72 2.35
CA VAL A 52 13.38 2.97 1.60
C VAL A 52 12.26 3.15 0.60
N PHE A 53 11.52 4.24 0.74
CA PHE A 53 10.33 4.48 -0.07
C PHE A 53 10.68 4.90 -1.50
N ASN A 54 10.05 4.28 -2.47
CA ASN A 54 10.24 4.56 -3.89
C ASN A 54 9.51 5.85 -4.29
N ALA A 55 10.23 6.88 -4.69
CA ALA A 55 9.66 8.17 -5.10
C ALA A 55 8.70 8.07 -6.30
N GLN A 56 8.89 7.11 -7.20
CA GLN A 56 7.97 6.92 -8.32
C GLN A 56 6.61 6.37 -7.86
N VAL A 57 6.59 5.54 -6.82
CA VAL A 57 5.36 5.08 -6.17
C VAL A 57 4.60 6.27 -5.60
N LEU A 58 5.29 7.19 -4.92
CA LEU A 58 4.66 8.42 -4.40
C LEU A 58 3.99 9.23 -5.51
N ARG A 59 4.69 9.43 -6.62
CA ARG A 59 4.13 10.17 -7.77
C ARG A 59 2.87 9.49 -8.31
N TYR A 60 2.91 8.19 -8.54
CA TYR A 60 1.76 7.44 -9.06
C TYR A 60 0.59 7.45 -8.07
N ALA A 61 0.85 7.29 -6.79
CA ALA A 61 -0.19 7.34 -5.76
C ALA A 61 -0.85 8.73 -5.68
N ALA A 62 -0.06 9.82 -5.75
CA ALA A 62 -0.59 11.17 -5.79
C ALA A 62 -1.42 11.44 -7.06
N MET A 63 -0.95 10.96 -8.22
CA MET A 63 -1.70 11.07 -9.48
C MET A 63 -3.04 10.32 -9.40
N ALA A 64 -3.05 9.11 -8.85
CA ALA A 64 -4.27 8.33 -8.66
C ALA A 64 -5.23 9.03 -7.69
N GLY A 65 -4.73 9.57 -6.58
CA GLY A 65 -5.53 10.34 -5.63
C GLY A 65 -6.16 11.57 -6.29
N MET A 66 -5.39 12.33 -7.06
CA MET A 66 -5.92 13.49 -7.81
C MET A 66 -6.98 13.08 -8.84
N ALA A 67 -6.77 11.98 -9.55
CA ALA A 67 -7.75 11.47 -10.53
C ALA A 67 -9.07 11.04 -9.88
N LEU A 68 -9.03 10.61 -8.63
CA LEU A 68 -10.21 10.27 -7.84
C LEU A 68 -10.82 11.48 -7.10
N GLY A 69 -10.26 12.68 -7.25
CA GLY A 69 -10.71 13.87 -6.55
C GLY A 69 -10.38 13.86 -5.06
N CYS A 70 -9.36 13.11 -4.64
CA CYS A 70 -8.92 13.09 -3.25
C CYS A 70 -8.17 14.38 -2.89
N HIS A 71 -8.20 14.72 -1.60
CA HIS A 71 -7.23 15.65 -1.03
C HIS A 71 -5.87 14.93 -0.85
N VAL A 72 -4.82 15.47 -1.47
CA VAL A 72 -3.45 14.95 -1.34
C VAL A 72 -2.72 15.70 -0.23
N HIS A 73 -2.29 15.01 0.82
CA HIS A 73 -1.62 15.61 1.97
C HIS A 73 -0.15 15.91 1.70
N HIS A 74 0.32 17.09 2.09
CA HIS A 74 1.74 17.48 2.05
C HIS A 74 2.60 16.74 3.08
N ARG A 75 1.99 16.16 4.10
CA ARG A 75 2.64 15.38 5.15
C ARG A 75 1.85 14.12 5.42
N SER A 76 2.47 13.00 5.18
CA SER A 76 1.93 11.67 5.49
C SER A 76 2.95 10.86 6.27
N ARG A 77 2.54 9.75 6.85
CA ARG A 77 3.45 8.81 7.49
C ARG A 77 3.02 7.39 7.24
N PHE A 78 3.98 6.49 7.33
CA PHE A 78 3.72 5.06 7.34
C PHE A 78 3.51 4.56 8.77
N ASP A 79 2.63 3.60 8.89
CA ASP A 79 2.31 2.87 10.10
C ASP A 79 2.66 1.38 9.87
N ARG A 80 2.79 0.61 10.95
CA ARG A 80 2.99 -0.84 10.87
C ARG A 80 1.72 -1.54 11.30
N LYS A 81 1.16 -2.36 10.40
CA LYS A 81 0.10 -3.30 10.72
C LYS A 81 0.74 -4.64 11.07
N ASN A 82 0.88 -4.92 12.35
CA ASN A 82 1.54 -6.13 12.81
C ASN A 82 0.58 -7.31 12.77
N TYR A 83 0.99 -8.39 12.13
CA TYR A 83 0.31 -9.68 12.15
C TYR A 83 1.29 -10.80 11.82
N PHE A 84 0.99 -12.03 12.27
CA PHE A 84 1.90 -13.16 12.15
C PHE A 84 1.30 -14.20 11.22
N TYR A 85 1.94 -14.39 10.06
CA TYR A 85 1.60 -15.42 9.09
C TYR A 85 2.86 -16.07 8.55
N PRO A 86 2.82 -17.39 8.20
CA PRO A 86 4.01 -18.09 7.72
C PRO A 86 4.62 -17.52 6.45
N ASP A 87 3.82 -16.87 5.61
CA ASP A 87 4.20 -16.25 4.34
C ASP A 87 4.63 -14.79 4.47
N LEU A 88 4.67 -14.25 5.69
CA LEU A 88 5.07 -12.87 5.95
C LEU A 88 6.35 -12.80 6.79
N PRO A 89 7.55 -12.77 6.17
CA PRO A 89 8.83 -12.83 6.90
C PRO A 89 9.02 -11.73 7.93
N LYS A 90 8.53 -10.52 7.64
CA LYS A 90 8.67 -9.34 8.51
C LYS A 90 7.72 -9.32 9.70
N ALA A 91 6.68 -10.15 9.70
CA ALA A 91 5.59 -10.14 10.66
C ALA A 91 4.84 -8.79 10.76
N TYR A 92 4.98 -7.91 9.77
CA TYR A 92 4.23 -6.67 9.65
C TYR A 92 4.05 -6.25 8.18
N GLN A 93 2.99 -5.51 7.92
CA GLN A 93 2.75 -4.81 6.67
C GLN A 93 2.93 -3.30 6.89
N ILE A 94 3.64 -2.64 5.99
CA ILE A 94 3.71 -1.19 5.98
C ILE A 94 2.40 -0.66 5.41
N SER A 95 1.76 0.23 6.15
CA SER A 95 0.46 0.79 5.82
C SER A 95 0.39 2.28 6.12
N GLN A 96 -0.75 2.92 5.84
CA GLN A 96 -1.04 4.29 6.25
C GLN A 96 -2.45 4.31 6.82
N PHE A 97 -2.59 4.64 8.10
CA PHE A 97 -3.89 4.72 8.77
C PHE A 97 -4.14 6.11 9.34
N TYR A 98 -3.22 6.62 10.18
CA TYR A 98 -3.43 7.88 10.89
C TYR A 98 -3.16 9.12 10.05
N ARG A 99 -2.26 9.03 9.08
CA ARG A 99 -1.91 10.13 8.17
C ARG A 99 -1.65 9.57 6.77
N PRO A 100 -2.71 9.17 6.06
CA PRO A 100 -2.59 8.64 4.70
C PRO A 100 -2.11 9.72 3.73
N LEU A 101 -1.64 9.31 2.56
CA LEU A 101 -1.25 10.21 1.49
C LEU A 101 -2.46 10.97 0.92
N CYS A 102 -3.59 10.28 0.79
CA CYS A 102 -4.80 10.84 0.19
C CYS A 102 -6.01 10.49 1.04
N GLU A 103 -6.96 11.41 1.10
CA GLU A 103 -8.24 11.23 1.81
C GLU A 103 -9.41 11.76 0.96
N GLY A 104 -10.61 11.22 1.25
CA GLY A 104 -11.81 11.55 0.48
C GLY A 104 -11.76 10.97 -0.93
N GLY A 105 -12.39 11.68 -1.86
CA GLY A 105 -12.49 11.24 -3.24
C GLY A 105 -13.72 10.36 -3.49
N ALA A 106 -13.94 10.04 -4.77
CA ALA A 106 -15.04 9.21 -5.21
C ALA A 106 -14.70 8.49 -6.51
N LEU A 107 -15.25 7.28 -6.66
CA LEU A 107 -15.25 6.53 -7.91
C LEU A 107 -16.69 6.21 -8.28
N SER A 108 -17.17 6.77 -9.39
CA SER A 108 -18.49 6.42 -9.92
C SER A 108 -18.38 5.15 -10.76
N LEU A 109 -19.23 4.18 -10.46
CA LEU A 109 -19.34 2.93 -11.23
C LEU A 109 -20.51 2.96 -12.23
N ILE A 110 -21.28 4.05 -12.30
CA ILE A 110 -22.50 4.16 -13.10
C ILE A 110 -22.23 4.79 -14.48
N HIS A 111 -21.16 5.56 -14.61
CA HIS A 111 -20.82 6.30 -15.84
C HIS A 111 -19.42 5.92 -16.36
N ILE A 112 -19.21 4.63 -16.56
CA ILE A 112 -18.02 4.12 -17.24
C ILE A 112 -18.38 3.85 -18.70
#